data_9c0ec02b950c8283708badd489ca5d38
#
_entry.id   9c0ec02b950c8283708badd489ca5d38
#
_cell.length_a   1.000
_cell.length_b   1.000
_cell.length_c   1.000
_cell.angle_alpha   90.00
_cell.angle_beta   90.00
_cell.angle_gamma   90.00
#
_symmetry.space_group_name_H-M   'P 1'
#
loop_
_entity.id
_entity.type
_entity.pdbx_description
1 polymer ?
#
loop_
_entity_poly.entity_id
_entity_poly.type
_entity_poly.pdbx_seq_one_letter_code
_entity_poly.pdbx_strand_id
1 'polypeptide(L)'
;MKKYIIIGIIALVLILGGGAFALFSSLTGGPWEGTWWGVQEAGMNWSGDHIKTLETFTFTKNDDKTISVEHRVQQGSKEVEGRLSGSGTIDGGRLIVTTKRGKEVTFSYARIDKTIETPLKNVDKTAVTIKPLTEENNADMEEIRSEIVKISQKPENAIDTTLSSARS
;
A
#
# COMPACT_ATOMS: atom_id res chain seq x y z
N MET A 1 15.56 24.06 31.48
CA MET A 1 15.32 24.48 30.08
C MET A 1 15.78 23.44 29.04
N LYS A 2 16.95 22.81 29.10
CA LYS A 2 17.44 21.85 28.09
C LYS A 2 16.56 20.59 27.89
N LYS A 3 15.91 20.08 28.94
CA LYS A 3 15.03 18.88 28.85
C LYS A 3 13.75 19.11 28.01
N TYR A 4 13.16 20.31 28.11
CA TYR A 4 11.93 20.63 27.37
C TYR A 4 12.18 20.89 25.88
N ILE A 5 13.39 21.35 25.52
CA ILE A 5 13.80 21.53 24.13
C ILE A 5 13.95 20.18 23.44
N ILE A 6 14.52 19.18 24.13
CA ILE A 6 14.69 17.83 23.57
C ILE A 6 13.33 17.14 23.38
N ILE A 7 12.41 17.26 24.35
CA ILE A 7 11.05 16.72 24.24
C ILE A 7 10.27 17.41 23.10
N GLY A 8 10.41 18.73 22.96
CA GLY A 8 9.81 19.49 21.86
C GLY A 8 10.31 19.07 20.48
N ILE A 9 11.62 18.80 20.35
CA ILE A 9 12.22 18.33 19.09
C ILE A 9 11.75 16.90 18.76
N ILE A 10 11.68 16.00 19.76
CA ILE A 10 11.19 14.63 19.55
C ILE A 10 9.70 14.64 19.20
N ALA A 11 8.87 15.46 19.84
CA ALA A 11 7.47 15.61 19.51
C ALA A 11 7.27 16.22 18.12
N LEU A 12 8.09 17.21 17.73
CA LEU A 12 8.07 17.80 16.40
C LEU A 12 8.50 16.79 15.32
N VAL A 13 9.49 15.95 15.60
CA VAL A 13 9.93 14.87 14.70
C VAL A 13 8.86 13.78 14.59
N LEU A 14 8.11 13.48 15.64
CA LEU A 14 7.00 12.51 15.61
C LEU A 14 5.76 13.04 14.89
N ILE A 15 5.44 14.34 15.04
CA ILE A 15 4.31 14.97 14.35
C ILE A 15 4.64 15.24 12.87
N LEU A 16 5.88 15.60 12.55
CA LEU A 16 6.37 15.77 11.19
C LEU A 16 6.79 14.44 10.55
N GLY A 17 7.08 13.40 11.35
CA GLY A 17 7.56 12.10 10.88
C GLY A 17 6.54 11.31 10.06
N GLY A 18 5.23 11.50 10.30
CA GLY A 18 4.19 10.90 9.46
C GLY A 18 3.92 11.65 8.16
N GLY A 19 4.01 12.98 8.17
CA GLY A 19 3.73 13.82 7.00
C GLY A 19 4.99 14.31 6.26
N ALA A 20 6.06 14.64 6.99
CA ALA A 20 7.29 15.17 6.38
C ALA A 20 8.14 14.11 5.70
N PHE A 21 8.05 12.84 6.09
CA PHE A 21 8.76 11.76 5.38
C PHE A 21 8.21 11.59 3.95
N ALA A 22 6.90 11.76 3.75
CA ALA A 22 6.29 11.73 2.42
C ALA A 22 6.70 12.93 1.55
N LEU A 23 6.90 14.11 2.14
CA LEU A 23 7.29 15.32 1.42
C LEU A 23 8.76 15.35 1.01
N PHE A 24 9.66 14.86 1.86
CA PHE A 24 11.10 14.84 1.55
C PHE A 24 11.45 13.81 0.47
N SER A 25 10.79 12.67 0.45
CA SER A 25 11.03 11.64 -0.55
C SER A 25 10.57 12.03 -1.95
N SER A 26 9.55 12.89 -2.07
CA SER A 26 9.08 13.38 -3.37
C SER A 26 10.02 14.42 -4.02
N LEU A 27 10.88 15.08 -3.23
CA LEU A 27 11.74 16.16 -3.70
C LEU A 27 13.18 15.73 -4.02
N THR A 28 13.67 14.64 -3.42
CA THR A 28 15.08 14.22 -3.54
C THR A 28 15.29 12.75 -3.87
N GLY A 29 14.26 11.91 -3.71
CA GLY A 29 14.33 10.47 -3.93
C GLY A 29 14.12 10.10 -5.39
N GLY A 30 14.92 9.16 -5.89
CA GLY A 30 14.60 8.46 -7.13
C GLY A 30 13.30 7.63 -6.97
N PRO A 31 12.85 6.92 -8.03
CA PRO A 31 11.60 6.15 -7.98
C PRO A 31 11.58 5.05 -6.91
N TRP A 32 12.72 4.74 -6.32
CA TRP A 32 12.88 3.65 -5.35
C TRP A 32 13.10 4.18 -3.92
N GLU A 33 12.39 5.23 -3.54
CA GLU A 33 12.43 5.81 -2.21
C GLU A 33 11.06 6.35 -1.81
N GLY A 34 10.71 6.26 -0.50
CA GLY A 34 9.46 6.73 0.06
C GLY A 34 8.30 5.74 -0.05
N THR A 35 7.10 6.23 0.23
CA THR A 35 5.88 5.42 0.29
C THR A 35 5.09 5.55 -1.00
N TRP A 36 4.63 4.42 -1.49
CA TRP A 36 3.86 4.26 -2.73
C TRP A 36 2.62 3.43 -2.44
N TRP A 37 1.54 3.68 -3.14
CA TRP A 37 0.30 2.96 -2.93
C TRP A 37 -0.47 2.70 -4.23
N GLY A 38 -1.29 1.68 -4.21
CA GLY A 38 -2.18 1.31 -5.29
C GLY A 38 -3.28 0.37 -4.81
N VAL A 39 -4.19 0.03 -5.70
CA VAL A 39 -5.31 -0.86 -5.43
C VAL A 39 -5.17 -2.12 -6.26
N GLN A 40 -5.32 -3.27 -5.61
CA GLN A 40 -5.45 -4.55 -6.31
C GLN A 40 -6.91 -4.98 -6.31
N GLU A 41 -7.43 -5.33 -7.47
CA GLU A 41 -8.72 -5.99 -7.59
C GLU A 41 -8.53 -7.51 -7.48
N ALA A 42 -9.09 -8.08 -6.39
CA ALA A 42 -8.92 -9.48 -6.04
C ALA A 42 -10.08 -10.39 -6.48
N GLY A 43 -11.15 -9.83 -7.03
CA GLY A 43 -12.34 -10.55 -7.50
C GLY A 43 -13.64 -9.97 -7.03
N MET A 44 -14.67 -10.80 -6.94
CA MET A 44 -15.98 -10.44 -6.40
C MET A 44 -16.28 -11.32 -5.19
N ASN A 45 -16.97 -10.77 -4.21
CA ASN A 45 -17.55 -11.54 -3.11
C ASN A 45 -18.89 -12.19 -3.55
N TRP A 46 -19.48 -12.98 -2.65
CA TRP A 46 -20.76 -13.64 -2.89
C TRP A 46 -21.94 -12.68 -3.13
N SER A 47 -21.82 -11.43 -2.67
CA SER A 47 -22.81 -10.36 -2.87
C SER A 47 -22.62 -9.60 -4.19
N GLY A 48 -21.63 -9.96 -5.00
CA GLY A 48 -21.28 -9.28 -6.26
C GLY A 48 -20.50 -7.98 -6.07
N ASP A 49 -20.05 -7.65 -4.85
CA ASP A 49 -19.20 -6.48 -4.62
C ASP A 49 -17.75 -6.81 -5.03
N HIS A 50 -17.08 -5.88 -5.68
CA HIS A 50 -15.65 -6.03 -6.01
C HIS A 50 -14.79 -6.05 -4.74
N ILE A 51 -14.04 -7.14 -4.57
CA ILE A 51 -13.05 -7.23 -3.49
C ILE A 51 -11.81 -6.45 -3.94
N LYS A 52 -11.51 -5.40 -3.20
CA LYS A 52 -10.30 -4.59 -3.37
C LYS A 52 -9.39 -4.73 -2.17
N THR A 53 -8.08 -4.63 -2.39
CA THR A 53 -7.08 -4.46 -1.35
C THR A 53 -6.28 -3.19 -1.63
N LEU A 54 -5.93 -2.46 -0.58
CA LEU A 54 -5.01 -1.35 -0.69
C LEU A 54 -3.60 -1.88 -0.44
N GLU A 55 -2.76 -1.74 -1.45
CA GLU A 55 -1.36 -2.16 -1.44
C GLU A 55 -0.48 -0.94 -1.15
N THR A 56 0.31 -1.01 -0.09
CA THR A 56 1.25 0.06 0.29
C THR A 56 2.66 -0.49 0.29
N PHE A 57 3.58 0.23 -0.35
CA PHE A 57 4.99 -0.13 -0.44
C PHE A 57 5.83 1.02 0.09
N THR A 58 6.75 0.72 1.00
CA THR A 58 7.77 1.67 1.43
C THR A 58 9.13 1.19 0.94
N PHE A 59 9.77 2.00 0.09
CA PHE A 59 11.11 1.75 -0.42
C PHE A 59 12.10 2.57 0.40
N THR A 60 13.13 1.92 0.91
CA THR A 60 14.20 2.56 1.69
C THR A 60 15.55 2.19 1.10
N LYS A 61 16.30 3.21 0.71
CA LYS A 61 17.67 3.02 0.21
C LYS A 61 18.61 2.80 1.38
N ASN A 62 19.39 1.72 1.32
CA ASN A 62 20.38 1.37 2.32
C ASN A 62 21.79 1.85 1.90
N ASP A 63 22.72 1.92 2.85
CA ASP A 63 24.10 2.36 2.63
C ASP A 63 24.89 1.44 1.68
N ASP A 64 24.52 0.14 1.64
CA ASP A 64 25.12 -0.87 0.74
C ASP A 64 24.55 -0.84 -0.69
N LYS A 65 23.80 0.23 -1.05
CA LYS A 65 23.12 0.42 -2.34
C LYS A 65 21.96 -0.56 -2.62
N THR A 66 21.55 -1.34 -1.65
CA THR A 66 20.32 -2.13 -1.74
C THR A 66 19.09 -1.27 -1.44
N ILE A 67 17.93 -1.73 -1.87
CA ILE A 67 16.63 -1.14 -1.56
C ILE A 67 15.86 -2.12 -0.69
N SER A 68 15.52 -1.72 0.52
CA SER A 68 14.55 -2.45 1.35
C SER A 68 13.14 -2.14 0.89
N VAL A 69 12.31 -3.15 0.78
CA VAL A 69 10.90 -3.05 0.40
C VAL A 69 10.05 -3.58 1.54
N GLU A 70 9.26 -2.71 2.14
CA GLU A 70 8.19 -3.08 3.05
C GLU A 70 6.87 -3.03 2.29
N HIS A 71 6.15 -4.14 2.26
CA HIS A 71 4.85 -4.27 1.63
C HIS A 71 3.79 -4.48 2.68
N ARG A 72 2.74 -3.65 2.69
CA ARG A 72 1.56 -3.73 3.55
C ARG A 72 0.32 -3.88 2.70
N VAL A 73 -0.63 -4.66 3.18
CA VAL A 73 -1.90 -4.95 2.51
C VAL A 73 -3.05 -4.69 3.46
N GLN A 74 -3.93 -3.78 3.10
CA GLN A 74 -5.20 -3.57 3.80
C GLN A 74 -6.26 -4.49 3.23
N GLN A 75 -6.73 -5.43 4.05
CA GLN A 75 -7.83 -6.35 3.74
C GLN A 75 -8.96 -6.13 4.74
N GLY A 76 -10.03 -5.50 4.32
CA GLY A 76 -11.08 -5.12 5.24
C GLY A 76 -10.55 -4.20 6.34
N SER A 77 -10.84 -4.51 7.59
CA SER A 77 -10.39 -3.74 8.75
C SER A 77 -8.96 -4.06 9.22
N LYS A 78 -8.27 -5.02 8.58
CA LYS A 78 -6.93 -5.45 8.98
C LYS A 78 -5.88 -5.02 7.98
N GLU A 79 -4.75 -4.54 8.51
CA GLU A 79 -3.53 -4.36 7.75
C GLU A 79 -2.55 -5.49 8.10
N VAL A 80 -2.00 -6.13 7.08
CA VAL A 80 -1.07 -7.26 7.23
C VAL A 80 0.18 -7.04 6.41
N GLU A 81 1.25 -7.73 6.77
CA GLU A 81 2.46 -7.75 5.94
C GLU A 81 2.19 -8.47 4.61
N GLY A 82 2.52 -7.81 3.52
CA GLY A 82 2.36 -8.35 2.18
C GLY A 82 3.52 -9.28 1.79
N ARG A 83 3.27 -10.10 0.79
CA ARG A 83 4.21 -11.16 0.31
C ARG A 83 5.43 -10.65 -0.44
N LEU A 84 5.48 -9.35 -0.78
CA LEU A 84 6.55 -8.76 -1.57
C LEU A 84 7.58 -7.99 -0.73
N SER A 85 7.49 -8.03 0.62
CA SER A 85 8.52 -7.48 1.49
C SER A 85 9.84 -8.21 1.28
N GLY A 86 10.94 -7.46 1.20
CA GLY A 86 12.26 -8.02 0.96
C GLY A 86 13.33 -6.96 0.75
N SER A 87 14.41 -7.33 0.08
CA SER A 87 15.49 -6.43 -0.28
C SER A 87 15.99 -6.73 -1.69
N GLY A 88 16.44 -5.72 -2.41
CA GLY A 88 16.84 -5.88 -3.79
C GLY A 88 17.84 -4.84 -4.28
N THR A 89 18.19 -4.95 -5.55
CA THR A 89 19.11 -4.07 -6.25
C THR A 89 18.49 -3.53 -7.52
N ILE A 90 18.96 -2.36 -7.96
CA ILE A 90 18.52 -1.75 -9.21
C ILE A 90 19.37 -2.28 -10.36
N ASP A 91 18.70 -2.82 -11.38
CA ASP A 91 19.30 -3.23 -12.63
C ASP A 91 18.50 -2.71 -13.82
N GLY A 92 19.16 -1.97 -14.73
CA GLY A 92 18.52 -1.43 -15.96
C GLY A 92 17.28 -0.57 -15.70
N GLY A 93 17.19 0.13 -14.54
CA GLY A 93 16.02 0.93 -14.15
C GLY A 93 14.88 0.13 -13.54
N ARG A 94 15.05 -1.18 -13.37
CA ARG A 94 14.14 -2.06 -12.62
C ARG A 94 14.71 -2.36 -11.25
N LEU A 95 13.85 -2.57 -10.27
CA LEU A 95 14.23 -3.05 -8.95
C LEU A 95 13.95 -4.56 -8.87
N ILE A 96 15.00 -5.35 -8.70
CA ILE A 96 14.93 -6.80 -8.54
C ILE A 96 15.02 -7.09 -7.03
N VAL A 97 13.95 -7.65 -6.47
CA VAL A 97 13.79 -7.89 -5.02
C VAL A 97 13.78 -9.38 -4.74
N THR A 98 14.62 -9.83 -3.82
CA THR A 98 14.46 -11.13 -3.18
C THR A 98 13.54 -10.96 -1.98
N THR A 99 12.36 -11.56 -2.06
CA THR A 99 11.35 -11.48 -0.99
C THR A 99 11.81 -12.25 0.25
N LYS A 100 11.22 -11.95 1.41
CA LYS A 100 11.46 -12.72 2.66
C LYS A 100 11.21 -14.23 2.51
N ARG A 101 10.44 -14.64 1.49
CA ARG A 101 10.18 -16.05 1.16
C ARG A 101 11.18 -16.64 0.17
N GLY A 102 12.24 -15.90 -0.18
CA GLY A 102 13.28 -16.33 -1.11
C GLY A 102 12.89 -16.28 -2.59
N LYS A 103 11.75 -15.69 -2.93
CA LYS A 103 11.31 -15.54 -4.32
C LYS A 103 11.85 -14.23 -4.89
N GLU A 104 12.43 -14.29 -6.08
CA GLU A 104 12.81 -13.11 -6.84
C GLU A 104 11.59 -12.51 -7.58
N VAL A 105 11.43 -11.20 -7.49
CA VAL A 105 10.37 -10.45 -8.14
C VAL A 105 10.92 -9.13 -8.68
N THR A 106 10.28 -8.58 -9.70
CA THR A 106 10.73 -7.36 -10.38
C THR A 106 9.66 -6.28 -10.31
N PHE A 107 10.08 -5.07 -9.95
CA PHE A 107 9.30 -3.84 -10.05
C PHE A 107 9.85 -3.00 -11.21
N SER A 108 8.97 -2.37 -11.99
CA SER A 108 9.36 -1.56 -13.14
C SER A 108 8.83 -0.14 -13.01
N TYR A 109 9.71 0.85 -13.17
CA TYR A 109 9.32 2.26 -13.09
C TYR A 109 8.94 2.82 -14.47
N ALA A 110 7.72 3.31 -14.58
CA ALA A 110 7.20 4.02 -15.75
C ALA A 110 7.46 5.52 -15.60
N ARG A 111 8.45 6.06 -16.32
CA ARG A 111 8.88 7.47 -16.19
C ARG A 111 7.83 8.47 -16.61
N ILE A 112 7.03 8.16 -17.62
CA ILE A 112 6.01 9.06 -18.18
C ILE A 112 4.90 9.28 -17.14
N ASP A 113 4.38 8.19 -16.58
CA ASP A 113 3.26 8.22 -15.66
C ASP A 113 3.70 8.42 -14.20
N LYS A 114 5.03 8.38 -13.95
CA LYS A 114 5.61 8.42 -12.60
C LYS A 114 5.02 7.37 -11.67
N THR A 115 4.83 6.17 -12.18
CA THR A 115 4.24 5.02 -11.48
C THR A 115 5.20 3.84 -11.45
N ILE A 116 4.97 2.92 -10.53
CA ILE A 116 5.68 1.64 -10.47
C ILE A 116 4.70 0.52 -10.78
N GLU A 117 5.03 -0.30 -11.78
CA GLU A 117 4.37 -1.56 -12.04
C GLU A 117 4.93 -2.62 -11.10
N THR A 118 4.05 -3.24 -10.30
CA THR A 118 4.40 -4.27 -9.33
C THR A 118 4.26 -5.67 -9.92
N PRO A 119 4.85 -6.70 -9.31
CA PRO A 119 4.60 -8.10 -9.71
C PRO A 119 3.23 -8.64 -9.28
N LEU A 120 2.40 -7.84 -8.60
CA LEU A 120 1.02 -8.19 -8.29
C LEU A 120 0.16 -8.12 -9.56
N LYS A 121 -0.89 -8.93 -9.59
CA LYS A 121 -1.84 -8.95 -10.70
C LYS A 121 -3.26 -8.75 -10.18
N ASN A 122 -4.03 -7.97 -10.91
CA ASN A 122 -5.47 -7.87 -10.79
C ASN A 122 -6.15 -9.15 -11.31
N VAL A 123 -7.46 -9.26 -11.12
CA VAL A 123 -8.27 -10.39 -11.60
C VAL A 123 -8.16 -10.55 -13.12
N ASP A 124 -8.12 -9.47 -13.85
CA ASP A 124 -7.96 -9.42 -15.32
C ASP A 124 -6.52 -9.72 -15.80
N LYS A 125 -5.61 -10.08 -14.86
CA LYS A 125 -4.18 -10.34 -15.07
C LYS A 125 -3.34 -9.12 -15.41
N THR A 126 -3.89 -7.92 -15.40
CA THR A 126 -3.10 -6.68 -15.51
C THR A 126 -2.21 -6.51 -14.27
N ALA A 127 -1.07 -5.85 -14.43
CA ALA A 127 -0.21 -5.55 -13.30
C ALA A 127 -0.85 -4.49 -12.40
N VAL A 128 -0.67 -4.63 -11.10
CA VAL A 128 -1.03 -3.59 -10.14
C VAL A 128 0.00 -2.46 -10.24
N THR A 129 -0.48 -1.27 -10.53
CA THR A 129 0.34 -0.06 -10.62
C THR A 129 0.19 0.74 -9.34
N ILE A 130 1.32 1.22 -8.82
CA ILE A 130 1.37 2.06 -7.62
C ILE A 130 1.89 3.45 -7.96
N LYS A 131 1.38 4.46 -7.26
CA LYS A 131 1.77 5.86 -7.37
C LYS A 131 2.40 6.35 -6.06
N PRO A 132 3.28 7.38 -6.11
CA PRO A 132 3.86 7.92 -4.89
C PRO A 132 2.77 8.51 -3.99
N LEU A 133 2.88 8.29 -2.69
CA LEU A 133 2.02 8.95 -1.71
C LEU A 133 2.44 10.40 -1.60
N THR A 134 1.49 11.32 -1.84
CA THR A 134 1.67 12.77 -1.76
C THR A 134 0.58 13.36 -0.88
N GLU A 135 0.73 14.60 -0.43
CA GLU A 135 -0.35 15.29 0.30
C GLU A 135 -1.63 15.38 -0.53
N GLU A 136 -1.49 15.62 -1.83
CA GLU A 136 -2.61 15.77 -2.75
C GLU A 136 -3.44 14.48 -2.88
N ASN A 137 -2.81 13.31 -2.91
CA ASN A 137 -3.50 12.03 -3.12
C ASN A 137 -3.71 11.20 -1.85
N ASN A 138 -3.31 11.73 -0.69
CA ASN A 138 -3.51 11.04 0.58
C ASN A 138 -5.01 10.90 0.92
N ALA A 139 -5.82 11.92 0.59
CA ALA A 139 -7.26 11.87 0.79
C ALA A 139 -7.91 10.75 -0.03
N ASP A 140 -7.50 10.57 -1.29
CA ASP A 140 -7.97 9.49 -2.17
C ASP A 140 -7.62 8.11 -1.58
N MET A 141 -6.41 7.96 -1.06
CA MET A 141 -5.97 6.70 -0.42
C MET A 141 -6.82 6.38 0.81
N GLU A 142 -7.11 7.36 1.67
CA GLU A 142 -7.93 7.17 2.87
C GLU A 142 -9.41 6.91 2.53
N GLU A 143 -9.93 7.50 1.46
CA GLU A 143 -11.28 7.19 0.96
C GLU A 143 -11.38 5.72 0.52
N ILE A 144 -10.42 5.24 -0.27
CA ILE A 144 -10.35 3.84 -0.70
C ILE A 144 -10.19 2.90 0.51
N ARG A 145 -9.36 3.25 1.49
CA ARG A 145 -9.21 2.49 2.73
C ARG A 145 -10.56 2.36 3.45
N SER A 146 -11.30 3.46 3.54
CA SER A 146 -12.63 3.48 4.19
C SER A 146 -13.64 2.63 3.42
N GLU A 147 -13.62 2.64 2.09
CA GLU A 147 -14.46 1.79 1.23
C GLU A 147 -14.18 0.31 1.49
N ILE A 148 -12.90 -0.10 1.51
CA ILE A 148 -12.48 -1.48 1.77
C ILE A 148 -12.97 -1.96 3.13
N VAL A 149 -12.87 -1.12 4.17
CA VAL A 149 -13.36 -1.44 5.51
C VAL A 149 -14.89 -1.63 5.53
N LYS A 150 -15.63 -0.72 4.88
CA LYS A 150 -17.10 -0.81 4.80
C LYS A 150 -17.58 -2.08 4.11
N ILE A 151 -16.95 -2.45 2.98
CA ILE A 151 -17.30 -3.68 2.24
C ILE A 151 -17.09 -4.92 3.12
N SER A 152 -16.00 -4.94 3.91
CA SER A 152 -15.70 -6.06 4.79
C SER A 152 -16.64 -6.20 6.01
N GLN A 153 -17.29 -5.12 6.39
CA GLN A 153 -18.23 -5.08 7.52
C GLN A 153 -19.67 -5.37 7.11
N LYS A 154 -19.97 -5.43 5.80
CA LYS A 154 -21.29 -5.78 5.31
C LYS A 154 -21.59 -7.22 5.77
N PRO A 155 -22.67 -7.45 6.57
CA PRO A 155 -22.94 -8.78 7.10
C PRO A 155 -23.20 -9.75 5.93
N GLU A 156 -22.51 -10.87 5.94
CA GLU A 156 -22.64 -11.98 5.00
C GLU A 156 -24.05 -12.65 5.09
N ASN A 157 -24.87 -12.24 6.06
CA ASN A 157 -26.16 -12.78 6.44
C ASN A 157 -27.31 -11.78 6.31
N ALA A 158 -27.39 -11.04 5.21
CA ALA A 158 -28.69 -10.57 4.76
C ALA A 158 -29.38 -11.69 3.92
N ILE A 159 -29.36 -12.90 4.41
CA ILE A 159 -30.33 -13.91 3.97
C ILE A 159 -31.67 -13.40 4.49
N ASP A 160 -32.45 -12.94 3.52
CA ASP A 160 -33.78 -12.43 3.62
C ASP A 160 -34.66 -13.35 4.50
N THR A 161 -34.85 -12.96 5.75
CA THR A 161 -35.81 -13.58 6.67
C THR A 161 -37.25 -13.34 6.22
N THR A 162 -37.48 -12.72 5.05
CA THR A 162 -38.84 -12.48 4.52
C THR A 162 -39.45 -13.71 3.86
N LEU A 163 -38.74 -14.80 3.65
CA LEU A 163 -39.32 -16.04 3.09
C LEU A 163 -39.87 -17.00 4.14
N SER A 164 -39.75 -16.71 5.43
CA SER A 164 -40.29 -17.58 6.50
C SER A 164 -41.73 -17.28 6.90
N SER A 165 -42.34 -16.19 6.47
CA SER A 165 -43.71 -15.82 6.86
C SER A 165 -44.79 -16.17 5.82
N ALA A 166 -44.43 -16.86 4.72
CA ALA A 166 -45.40 -17.25 3.68
C ALA A 166 -45.85 -18.73 3.75
N ARG A 167 -45.60 -19.41 4.89
CA ARG A 167 -46.13 -20.76 5.14
C ARG A 167 -46.79 -20.84 6.54
N SER A 168 -47.94 -20.23 6.66
CA SER A 168 -48.91 -20.55 7.69
C SER A 168 -50.30 -20.46 7.12
#